data_c907a83f06548c06ae2d57f01f4e1de7
#
_entry.id   c907a83f06548c06ae2d57f01f4e1de7
#
_cell.length_a   1.000
_cell.length_b   1.000
_cell.length_c   1.000
_cell.angle_alpha   90.00
_cell.angle_beta   90.00
_cell.angle_gamma   90.00
#
_symmetry.space_group_name_H-M   'P 1'
#
loop_
_entity.id
_entity.type
_entity.pdbx_description
1 polymer ?
#
loop_
_entity_poly.entity_id
_entity_poly.type
_entity_poly.pdbx_seq_one_letter_code
_entity_poly.pdbx_strand_id
1 'polypeptide(L)'
;NVNIMLCDIDCDREVTLTENASGKEFVKAMEGWAAITNNIFVWDYGINFDNYLAPFPNFHILQDNIRLFKKNHATMHFSQIAGSRGGDFAELRAYLVSKLMWNPEANVDSLMQHFLHGYYGEAAPYLYQYIKVMEGALIGSGQRLWIYDSPVSHKYGMLKPQLIRRYNQLFD
;
A
#
# COMPACT_ATOMS: atom_id res chain seq x y z
N ASN A 1 26.36 2.57 18.92
CA ASN A 1 25.26 2.86 17.97
C ASN A 1 24.41 1.59 17.82
N VAL A 2 23.12 1.69 18.14
CA VAL A 2 22.17 0.61 17.96
C VAL A 2 21.13 1.11 16.92
N ASN A 3 20.86 0.26 15.92
CA ASN A 3 19.76 0.47 14.98
C ASN A 3 18.53 -0.26 15.52
N ILE A 4 17.39 0.41 15.52
CA ILE A 4 16.11 -0.16 15.91
C ILE A 4 15.35 -0.55 14.68
N MET A 5 14.99 -1.82 14.55
CA MET A 5 14.11 -2.30 13.47
C MET A 5 12.68 -2.42 14.00
N LEU A 6 11.76 -1.76 13.32
CA LEU A 6 10.33 -1.82 13.58
C LEU A 6 9.62 -2.46 12.39
N CYS A 7 8.66 -3.31 12.70
CA CYS A 7 7.94 -4.12 11.75
C CYS A 7 6.43 -3.91 11.92
N ASP A 8 5.74 -3.55 10.85
CA ASP A 8 4.31 -3.26 10.89
C ASP A 8 3.42 -4.41 10.38
N ILE A 9 3.92 -5.64 10.46
CA ILE A 9 3.30 -6.85 9.90
C ILE A 9 1.83 -7.04 10.29
N ASP A 10 1.46 -6.72 11.52
CA ASP A 10 0.11 -6.90 12.05
C ASP A 10 -0.83 -5.73 11.74
N CYS A 11 -0.31 -4.67 11.09
CA CYS A 11 -1.10 -3.49 10.79
C CYS A 11 -2.02 -3.72 9.57
N ASP A 12 -3.19 -3.10 9.63
CA ASP A 12 -4.14 -3.02 8.54
C ASP A 12 -3.63 -2.11 7.42
N ARG A 13 -3.99 -2.40 6.20
CA ARG A 13 -3.60 -1.66 4.98
C ARG A 13 -4.77 -0.96 4.28
N GLU A 14 -5.96 -0.96 4.90
CA GLU A 14 -7.14 -0.25 4.39
C GLU A 14 -6.97 1.27 4.49
N VAL A 15 -6.47 1.76 5.63
CA VAL A 15 -6.19 3.17 5.89
C VAL A 15 -4.77 3.35 6.41
N THR A 16 -4.31 4.59 6.57
CA THR A 16 -2.95 4.86 7.03
C THR A 16 -2.70 4.34 8.45
N LEU A 17 -1.45 4.12 8.80
CA LEU A 17 -1.04 3.62 10.12
C LEU A 17 -1.53 4.52 11.28
N THR A 18 -1.71 5.81 11.00
CA THR A 18 -2.20 6.78 12.01
C THR A 18 -3.71 6.76 12.19
N GLU A 19 -4.45 6.27 11.19
CA GLU A 19 -5.92 6.28 11.18
C GLU A 19 -6.54 4.98 11.67
N ASN A 20 -5.84 3.84 11.51
CA ASN A 20 -6.39 2.56 11.90
C ASN A 20 -6.01 2.14 13.34
N ALA A 21 -6.87 1.31 13.93
CA ALA A 21 -6.68 0.84 15.31
C ALA A 21 -5.44 -0.06 15.45
N SER A 22 -5.13 -0.87 14.44
CA SER A 22 -3.98 -1.79 14.45
C SER A 22 -2.63 -1.06 14.33
N GLY A 23 -2.62 0.13 13.71
CA GLY A 23 -1.42 0.97 13.59
C GLY A 23 -1.01 1.69 14.87
N LYS A 24 -1.92 1.86 15.82
CA LYS A 24 -1.68 2.68 17.04
C LYS A 24 -0.47 2.25 17.84
N GLU A 25 -0.33 0.96 18.11
CA GLU A 25 0.80 0.44 18.88
C GLU A 25 2.11 0.58 18.11
N PHE A 26 2.11 0.35 16.81
CA PHE A 26 3.27 0.55 15.94
C PHE A 26 3.70 2.02 15.93
N VAL A 27 2.77 2.95 15.72
CA VAL A 27 3.05 4.40 15.71
C VAL A 27 3.60 4.85 17.06
N LYS A 28 2.97 4.43 18.16
CA LYS A 28 3.44 4.73 19.52
C LYS A 28 4.86 4.20 19.77
N ALA A 29 5.14 2.98 19.35
CA ALA A 29 6.48 2.40 19.46
C ALA A 29 7.50 3.20 18.62
N MET A 30 7.14 3.56 17.39
CA MET A 30 7.99 4.36 16.51
C MET A 30 8.31 5.73 17.12
N GLU A 31 7.30 6.45 17.61
CA GLU A 31 7.48 7.75 18.27
C GLU A 31 8.34 7.64 19.54
N GLY A 32 8.13 6.60 20.34
CA GLY A 32 8.93 6.33 21.53
C GLY A 32 10.41 6.07 21.18
N TRP A 33 10.70 5.31 20.15
CA TRP A 33 12.06 5.08 19.69
C TRP A 33 12.66 6.31 19.02
N ALA A 34 11.89 7.07 18.26
CA ALA A 34 12.34 8.31 17.62
C ALA A 34 12.80 9.38 18.65
N ALA A 35 12.25 9.34 19.88
CA ALA A 35 12.70 10.20 20.97
C ALA A 35 14.09 9.82 21.53
N ILE A 36 14.58 8.61 21.23
CA ILE A 36 15.83 8.05 21.80
C ILE A 36 16.93 7.94 20.75
N THR A 37 16.58 7.64 19.48
CA THR A 37 17.53 7.38 18.40
C THR A 37 17.08 8.00 17.09
N ASN A 38 18.06 8.34 16.23
CA ASN A 38 17.84 8.76 14.84
C ASN A 38 18.13 7.63 13.84
N ASN A 39 18.21 6.38 14.31
CA ASN A 39 18.58 5.21 13.49
C ASN A 39 17.47 4.16 13.53
N ILE A 40 16.32 4.49 12.93
CA ILE A 40 15.20 3.55 12.82
C ILE A 40 15.24 2.91 11.43
N PHE A 41 15.10 1.59 11.41
CA PHE A 41 14.87 0.76 10.24
C PHE A 41 13.42 0.29 10.24
N VAL A 42 12.67 0.60 9.18
CA VAL A 42 11.30 0.12 9.03
C VAL A 42 11.29 -1.09 8.10
N TRP A 43 10.62 -2.14 8.53
CA TRP A 43 10.23 -3.26 7.70
C TRP A 43 8.71 -3.20 7.47
N ASP A 44 8.34 -2.78 6.28
CA ASP A 44 6.96 -2.56 5.85
C ASP A 44 6.49 -3.68 4.92
N TYR A 45 5.18 -3.95 4.91
CA TYR A 45 4.54 -5.00 4.13
C TYR A 45 3.42 -4.41 3.28
N GLY A 46 3.44 -4.67 1.99
CA GLY A 46 2.52 -4.02 1.06
C GLY A 46 1.84 -4.92 0.04
N ILE A 47 1.79 -6.25 0.29
CA ILE A 47 1.14 -7.24 -0.60
C ILE A 47 0.39 -8.29 0.22
N ASN A 48 -0.45 -9.09 -0.44
CA ASN A 48 -1.04 -10.28 0.14
C ASN A 48 -0.07 -11.47 0.00
N PHE A 49 0.36 -12.06 1.12
CA PHE A 49 1.33 -13.16 1.14
C PHE A 49 0.70 -14.54 0.93
N ASP A 50 -0.59 -14.69 1.20
CA ASP A 50 -1.31 -15.95 0.95
C ASP A 50 -1.69 -16.09 -0.52
N ASN A 51 -1.88 -14.96 -1.22
CA ASN A 51 -2.24 -14.96 -2.63
C ASN A 51 -1.72 -13.69 -3.34
N TYR A 52 -0.55 -13.77 -3.95
CA TYR A 52 0.10 -12.65 -4.65
C TYR A 52 -0.70 -12.09 -5.84
N LEU A 53 -1.67 -12.87 -6.36
CA LEU A 53 -2.55 -12.43 -7.45
C LEU A 53 -3.83 -11.77 -6.93
N ALA A 54 -4.11 -11.85 -5.63
CA ALA A 54 -5.28 -11.19 -5.06
C ALA A 54 -5.13 -9.67 -5.12
N PRO A 55 -6.19 -8.94 -5.50
CA PRO A 55 -6.16 -7.48 -5.45
C PRO A 55 -5.82 -6.97 -4.06
N PHE A 56 -4.84 -6.07 -4.00
CA PHE A 56 -4.36 -5.46 -2.75
C PHE A 56 -4.24 -3.94 -2.91
N PRO A 57 -5.38 -3.20 -2.96
CA PRO A 57 -5.44 -1.79 -3.33
C PRO A 57 -5.04 -0.87 -2.18
N ASN A 58 -3.75 -0.78 -1.88
CA ASN A 58 -3.17 0.01 -0.80
C ASN A 58 -2.31 1.19 -1.28
N PHE A 59 -2.44 1.63 -2.54
CA PHE A 59 -1.60 2.71 -3.08
C PHE A 59 -1.87 4.06 -2.40
N HIS A 60 -3.10 4.30 -1.95
CA HIS A 60 -3.53 5.53 -1.31
C HIS A 60 -2.86 5.79 0.06
N ILE A 61 -2.36 4.75 0.74
CA ILE A 61 -1.71 4.90 2.04
C ILE A 61 -0.18 5.05 1.97
N LEU A 62 0.44 4.72 0.83
CA LEU A 62 1.90 4.59 0.70
C LEU A 62 2.62 5.90 1.08
N GLN A 63 2.16 7.02 0.55
CA GLN A 63 2.81 8.31 0.76
C GLN A 63 2.79 8.74 2.22
N ASP A 64 1.63 8.67 2.85
CA ASP A 64 1.48 9.16 4.23
C ASP A 64 2.19 8.25 5.23
N ASN A 65 2.22 6.94 4.98
CA ASN A 65 3.03 6.02 5.79
C ASN A 65 4.54 6.31 5.63
N ILE A 66 5.03 6.54 4.42
CA ILE A 66 6.45 6.89 4.19
C ILE A 66 6.79 8.25 4.82
N ARG A 67 5.91 9.24 4.76
CA ARG A 67 6.06 10.51 5.48
C ARG A 67 6.13 10.31 7.00
N LEU A 68 5.27 9.45 7.54
CA LEU A 68 5.30 9.07 8.95
C LEU A 68 6.66 8.48 9.34
N PHE A 69 7.18 7.55 8.55
CA PHE A 69 8.49 6.93 8.78
C PHE A 69 9.61 7.98 8.76
N LYS A 70 9.64 8.83 7.74
CA LYS A 70 10.61 9.94 7.65
C LYS A 70 10.54 10.89 8.82
N LYS A 71 9.32 11.30 9.24
CA LYS A 71 9.09 12.17 10.40
C LYS A 71 9.67 11.58 11.68
N ASN A 72 9.65 10.26 11.81
CA ASN A 72 10.13 9.52 12.98
C ASN A 72 11.54 8.95 12.80
N HIS A 73 12.40 9.62 12.03
CA HIS A 73 13.81 9.29 11.88
C HIS A 73 14.11 7.90 11.28
N ALA A 74 13.20 7.37 10.46
CA ALA A 74 13.51 6.18 9.67
C ALA A 74 14.55 6.53 8.59
N THR A 75 15.76 6.03 8.78
CA THR A 75 16.88 6.22 7.85
C THR A 75 17.06 5.06 6.88
N MET A 76 16.44 3.93 7.20
CA MET A 76 16.40 2.72 6.38
C MET A 76 14.96 2.21 6.28
N HIS A 77 14.58 1.76 5.10
CA HIS A 77 13.27 1.20 4.83
C HIS A 77 13.40 -0.01 3.91
N PHE A 78 12.91 -1.15 4.37
CA PHE A 78 12.69 -2.33 3.56
C PHE A 78 11.19 -2.53 3.37
N SER A 79 10.71 -2.38 2.14
CA SER A 79 9.32 -2.62 1.81
C SER A 79 9.18 -3.98 1.13
N GLN A 80 8.53 -4.90 1.82
CA GLN A 80 8.25 -6.25 1.31
C GLN A 80 6.98 -6.20 0.45
N ILE A 81 7.18 -5.85 -0.83
CA ILE A 81 6.12 -5.50 -1.79
C ILE A 81 6.16 -6.33 -3.07
N ALA A 82 7.22 -7.10 -3.28
CA ALA A 82 7.39 -7.96 -4.45
C ALA A 82 7.28 -9.41 -4.02
N GLY A 83 6.12 -10.01 -4.19
CA GLY A 83 5.90 -11.42 -3.89
C GLY A 83 6.44 -12.32 -4.99
N SER A 84 5.86 -12.23 -6.16
CA SER A 84 6.28 -12.96 -7.35
C SER A 84 6.12 -12.09 -8.59
N ARG A 85 6.84 -12.46 -9.64
CA ARG A 85 6.67 -11.85 -10.96
C ARG A 85 5.22 -12.04 -11.42
N GLY A 86 4.55 -10.95 -11.80
CA GLY A 86 3.15 -10.96 -12.18
C GLY A 86 2.15 -10.92 -11.01
N GLY A 87 2.61 -10.60 -9.79
CA GLY A 87 1.72 -10.28 -8.67
C GLY A 87 0.93 -8.98 -8.90
N ASP A 88 -0.11 -8.74 -8.09
CA ASP A 88 -1.02 -7.60 -8.21
C ASP A 88 -0.27 -6.26 -8.31
N PHE A 89 -0.22 -5.69 -9.52
CA PHE A 89 0.49 -4.45 -9.84
C PHE A 89 1.92 -4.35 -9.23
N ALA A 90 2.66 -5.46 -9.21
CA ALA A 90 3.96 -5.55 -8.54
C ALA A 90 4.94 -4.47 -9.03
N GLU A 91 5.01 -4.23 -10.33
CA GLU A 91 5.90 -3.25 -10.95
C GLU A 91 5.50 -1.81 -10.61
N LEU A 92 4.19 -1.50 -10.64
CA LEU A 92 3.67 -0.19 -10.23
C LEU A 92 3.99 0.08 -8.75
N ARG A 93 3.75 -0.92 -7.89
CA ARG A 93 4.01 -0.81 -6.45
C ARG A 93 5.48 -0.55 -6.17
N ALA A 94 6.37 -1.32 -6.80
CA ALA A 94 7.81 -1.12 -6.69
C ALA A 94 8.24 0.27 -7.17
N TYR A 95 7.69 0.73 -8.28
CA TYR A 95 7.96 2.07 -8.80
C TYR A 95 7.52 3.16 -7.82
N LEU A 96 6.27 3.13 -7.35
CA LEU A 96 5.75 4.15 -6.45
C LEU A 96 6.51 4.19 -5.12
N VAL A 97 6.72 3.04 -4.49
CA VAL A 97 7.48 2.97 -3.24
C VAL A 97 8.89 3.50 -3.41
N SER A 98 9.60 3.11 -4.47
CA SER A 98 10.96 3.59 -4.73
C SER A 98 11.01 5.10 -4.91
N LYS A 99 10.06 5.68 -5.64
CA LYS A 99 9.95 7.13 -5.85
C LYS A 99 9.64 7.88 -4.56
N LEU A 100 8.72 7.34 -3.75
CA LEU A 100 8.33 7.94 -2.48
C LEU A 100 9.42 7.80 -1.40
N MET A 101 10.17 6.70 -1.37
CA MET A 101 11.33 6.56 -0.49
C MET A 101 12.42 7.59 -0.82
N TRP A 102 12.58 7.94 -2.10
CA TRP A 102 13.49 9.00 -2.53
C TRP A 102 12.94 10.40 -2.24
N ASN A 103 11.68 10.65 -2.57
CA ASN A 103 11.00 11.91 -2.35
C ASN A 103 9.56 11.70 -1.87
N PRO A 104 9.33 11.69 -0.54
CA PRO A 104 8.00 11.52 0.03
C PRO A 104 6.98 12.60 -0.33
N GLU A 105 7.45 13.74 -0.86
CA GLU A 105 6.58 14.87 -1.26
C GLU A 105 6.18 14.82 -2.75
N ALA A 106 6.62 13.79 -3.48
CA ALA A 106 6.20 13.62 -4.87
C ALA A 106 4.69 13.35 -4.97
N ASN A 107 4.07 13.85 -6.05
CA ASN A 107 2.63 13.62 -6.26
C ASN A 107 2.39 12.17 -6.72
N VAL A 108 1.74 11.37 -5.86
CA VAL A 108 1.49 9.94 -6.10
C VAL A 108 0.64 9.70 -7.33
N ASP A 109 -0.42 10.49 -7.53
CA ASP A 109 -1.30 10.30 -8.68
C ASP A 109 -0.58 10.60 -10.00
N SER A 110 0.27 11.63 -10.02
CA SER A 110 1.11 11.93 -11.19
C SER A 110 2.11 10.82 -11.46
N LEU A 111 2.74 10.26 -10.42
CA LEU A 111 3.66 9.13 -10.55
C LEU A 111 2.94 7.88 -11.07
N MET A 112 1.75 7.58 -10.53
CA MET A 112 0.94 6.44 -10.94
C MET A 112 0.54 6.57 -12.41
N GLN A 113 0.00 7.71 -12.82
CA GLN A 113 -0.39 7.97 -14.21
C GLN A 113 0.81 7.88 -15.15
N HIS A 114 1.94 8.46 -14.76
CA HIS A 114 3.18 8.38 -15.55
C HIS A 114 3.63 6.94 -15.77
N PHE A 115 3.64 6.12 -14.70
CA PHE A 115 3.98 4.71 -14.81
C PHE A 115 2.99 3.95 -15.70
N LEU A 116 1.68 4.12 -15.46
CA LEU A 116 0.65 3.40 -16.19
C LEU A 116 0.71 3.71 -17.69
N HIS A 117 0.88 4.97 -18.08
CA HIS A 117 1.03 5.35 -19.48
C HIS A 117 2.30 4.77 -20.12
N GLY A 118 3.43 4.81 -19.41
CA GLY A 118 4.68 4.28 -19.92
C GLY A 118 4.71 2.75 -20.05
N TYR A 119 4.02 2.05 -19.15
CA TYR A 119 4.08 0.59 -19.06
C TYR A 119 2.93 -0.10 -19.80
N TYR A 120 1.72 0.48 -19.75
CA TYR A 120 0.49 -0.12 -20.29
C TYR A 120 -0.10 0.64 -21.50
N GLY A 121 0.48 1.79 -21.89
CA GLY A 121 0.06 2.54 -23.07
C GLY A 121 -1.41 2.96 -22.99
N GLU A 122 -2.19 2.60 -24.02
CA GLU A 122 -3.61 2.98 -24.16
C GLU A 122 -4.52 2.40 -23.06
N ALA A 123 -4.11 1.34 -22.39
CA ALA A 123 -4.86 0.77 -21.27
C ALA A 123 -4.74 1.59 -19.96
N ALA A 124 -3.80 2.54 -19.88
CA ALA A 124 -3.51 3.30 -18.67
C ALA A 124 -4.71 3.98 -18.02
N PRO A 125 -5.60 4.69 -18.74
CA PRO A 125 -6.76 5.35 -18.12
C PRO A 125 -7.72 4.36 -17.46
N TYR A 126 -7.91 3.21 -18.06
CA TYR A 126 -8.80 2.16 -17.55
C TYR A 126 -8.22 1.49 -16.30
N LEU A 127 -6.92 1.20 -16.30
CA LEU A 127 -6.21 0.66 -15.15
C LEU A 127 -6.18 1.65 -13.97
N TYR A 128 -5.96 2.93 -14.26
CA TYR A 128 -6.05 3.98 -13.24
C TYR A 128 -7.45 4.02 -12.62
N GLN A 129 -8.49 4.02 -13.45
CA GLN A 129 -9.88 4.01 -12.97
C GLN A 129 -10.18 2.72 -12.18
N TYR A 130 -9.69 1.56 -12.62
CA TYR A 130 -9.82 0.29 -11.90
C TYR A 130 -9.25 0.39 -10.49
N ILE A 131 -8.02 0.88 -10.36
CA ILE A 131 -7.34 1.06 -9.06
C ILE A 131 -8.17 1.99 -8.17
N LYS A 132 -8.56 3.17 -8.67
CA LYS A 132 -9.30 4.17 -7.87
C LYS A 132 -10.69 3.69 -7.44
N VAL A 133 -11.39 2.96 -8.29
CA VAL A 133 -12.69 2.37 -7.92
C VAL A 133 -12.51 1.31 -6.84
N MET A 134 -11.46 0.50 -6.93
CA MET A 134 -11.19 -0.56 -5.96
C MET A 134 -10.75 0.00 -4.59
N GLU A 135 -9.85 0.99 -4.58
CA GLU A 135 -9.48 1.74 -3.37
C GLU A 135 -10.71 2.36 -2.69
N GLY A 136 -11.51 3.09 -3.45
CA GLY A 136 -12.74 3.70 -2.92
C GLY A 136 -13.74 2.69 -2.39
N ALA A 137 -13.84 1.51 -3.01
CA ALA A 137 -14.71 0.44 -2.55
C ALA A 137 -14.19 -0.24 -1.28
N LEU A 138 -12.87 -0.40 -1.14
CA LEU A 138 -12.25 -0.91 0.08
C LEU A 138 -12.53 0.04 1.24
N ILE A 139 -12.16 1.30 1.11
CA ILE A 139 -12.37 2.34 2.14
C ILE A 139 -13.87 2.45 2.49
N GLY A 140 -14.74 2.52 1.49
CA GLY A 140 -16.19 2.62 1.71
C GLY A 140 -16.83 1.38 2.34
N SER A 141 -16.15 0.23 2.34
CA SER A 141 -16.62 -0.97 3.02
C SER A 141 -16.22 -1.04 4.49
N GLY A 142 -15.19 -0.29 4.90
CA GLY A 142 -14.58 -0.39 6.22
C GLY A 142 -14.02 -1.76 6.55
N GLN A 143 -13.77 -2.59 5.52
CA GLN A 143 -13.21 -3.92 5.71
C GLN A 143 -11.70 -3.84 5.83
N ARG A 144 -11.16 -4.52 6.81
CA ARG A 144 -9.71 -4.67 6.97
C ARG A 144 -9.08 -5.21 5.69
N LEU A 145 -7.92 -4.66 5.31
CA LEU A 145 -7.05 -5.21 4.28
C LEU A 145 -5.79 -5.76 4.94
N TRP A 146 -5.74 -7.07 5.10
CA TRP A 146 -4.63 -7.72 5.80
C TRP A 146 -3.78 -8.56 4.84
N ILE A 147 -2.50 -8.65 5.15
CA ILE A 147 -1.50 -9.32 4.31
C ILE A 147 -1.69 -10.84 4.17
N TYR A 148 -2.56 -11.45 4.97
CA TYR A 148 -2.95 -12.87 4.90
C TYR A 148 -4.45 -13.06 4.63
N ASP A 149 -5.07 -12.10 3.95
CA ASP A 149 -6.49 -12.17 3.61
C ASP A 149 -6.76 -13.12 2.43
N SER A 150 -7.90 -13.79 2.52
CA SER A 150 -8.49 -14.46 1.36
C SER A 150 -9.31 -13.45 0.53
N PRO A 151 -9.30 -13.53 -0.82
CA PRO A 151 -10.22 -12.73 -1.64
C PRO A 151 -11.69 -12.88 -1.24
N VAL A 152 -12.06 -14.04 -0.67
CA VAL A 152 -13.43 -14.31 -0.19
C VAL A 152 -13.82 -13.38 0.97
N SER A 153 -12.87 -12.90 1.77
CA SER A 153 -13.12 -11.94 2.85
C SER A 153 -13.74 -10.64 2.32
N HIS A 154 -13.43 -10.28 1.07
CA HIS A 154 -13.87 -9.03 0.42
C HIS A 154 -15.09 -9.18 -0.49
N LYS A 155 -15.77 -10.34 -0.49
CA LYS A 155 -16.91 -10.65 -1.37
C LYS A 155 -18.13 -9.73 -1.19
N TYR A 156 -18.27 -9.08 -0.04
CA TYR A 156 -19.30 -8.09 0.24
C TYR A 156 -18.81 -6.64 0.23
N GLY A 157 -17.50 -6.42 0.05
CA GLY A 157 -16.83 -5.13 -0.07
C GLY A 157 -16.37 -4.86 -1.49
N MET A 158 -15.05 -4.68 -1.68
CA MET A 158 -14.45 -4.34 -2.96
C MET A 158 -14.61 -5.42 -4.05
N LEU A 159 -14.90 -6.67 -3.69
CA LEU A 159 -15.14 -7.78 -4.62
C LEU A 159 -16.63 -8.20 -4.73
N LYS A 160 -17.56 -7.33 -4.34
CA LYS A 160 -18.99 -7.62 -4.52
C LYS A 160 -19.37 -7.73 -6.01
N PRO A 161 -20.38 -8.54 -6.38
CA PRO A 161 -20.70 -8.84 -7.78
C PRO A 161 -20.92 -7.60 -8.67
N GLN A 162 -21.48 -6.52 -8.12
CA GLN A 162 -21.69 -5.26 -8.87
C GLN A 162 -20.36 -4.60 -9.26
N LEU A 163 -19.38 -4.62 -8.35
CA LEU A 163 -18.06 -4.06 -8.61
C LEU A 163 -17.25 -4.94 -9.56
N ILE A 164 -17.32 -6.26 -9.42
CA ILE A 164 -16.68 -7.18 -10.38
C ILE A 164 -17.19 -6.93 -11.80
N ARG A 165 -18.50 -6.75 -11.99
CA ARG A 165 -19.05 -6.35 -13.30
C ARG A 165 -18.49 -5.00 -13.79
N ARG A 166 -18.35 -4.03 -12.88
CA ARG A 166 -17.74 -2.74 -13.23
C ARG A 166 -16.27 -2.86 -13.60
N TYR A 167 -15.52 -3.70 -12.91
CA TYR A 167 -14.12 -3.96 -13.26
C TYR A 167 -13.98 -4.61 -14.63
N ASN A 168 -14.79 -5.63 -14.94
CA ASN A 168 -14.79 -6.27 -16.25
C ASN A 168 -15.06 -5.26 -17.38
N GLN A 169 -16.02 -4.34 -17.20
CA GLN A 169 -16.29 -3.28 -18.17
C GLN A 169 -15.12 -2.33 -18.44
N LEU A 170 -14.12 -2.28 -17.57
CA LEU A 170 -12.90 -1.48 -17.80
C LEU A 170 -11.84 -2.24 -18.58
N PHE A 171 -12.00 -3.56 -18.72
CA PHE A 171 -11.07 -4.42 -19.47
C PHE A 171 -11.62 -4.86 -20.83
N ASP A 172 -12.91 -4.63 -21.12
CA ASP A 172 -13.55 -4.86 -22.41
C ASP A 172 -13.33 -3.67 -23.37
#